data_f8c6843678c8b0ed77278d9355803cec
#
_entry.id   f8c6843678c8b0ed77278d9355803cec
#
_cell.length_a   1.000
_cell.length_b   1.000
_cell.length_c   1.000
_cell.angle_alpha   90.00
_cell.angle_beta   90.00
_cell.angle_gamma   90.00
#
_symmetry.space_group_name_H-M   'P 1'
#
loop_
_entity.id
_entity.type
_entity.pdbx_description
1 polymer ?
#
loop_
_entity_poly.entity_id
_entity_poly.type
_entity_poly.pdbx_seq_one_letter_code
_entity_poly.pdbx_strand_id
1 'polypeptide(L)'
;MCDGPLDNDSIHILGCIGVQNPIRITGSLEARNTMANQEHVRHASASVSRRGLLKYAGLAVAAVGSANSIATAEDQDHPRSSDLHYVYIGSYTGNGKGIYVFQTPTDGSGLKAVGIATGVSNPSFLALHPNKQFLYCCNENNSGTLTAFAIDSSSGLLTQLNMQTTMGANPAHLSVHPSGKYVLAANYSGASIIAIALNANGSLGSVTDFRVHTGPLGPNLGRQEAPHPHCIETDPSGKWVLVNDLGQDRTYIYSFDPAVGKFVPGPMPFATHDAGSGPRHFAFHPGGTYFYSCSELSNTVDFFQWDSTHGSLTWRQTLSSLPAGYVGGSNIAEIVVDNAGKHLYVSNRGFDSVAIFDIHGGSGALGNERWAWTGGQTPRNFNLDPSGDFLYAANQNSNNIVILDIGGDGRVGGPEPNQFAAAGNPVCVLFK
;
A
#
# COMPACT_ATOMS: atom_id res chain seq x y z
N MET A 1 -3.91 66.48 18.84
CA MET A 1 -4.11 67.70 18.03
C MET A 1 -3.82 67.35 16.62
N CYS A 2 -4.88 67.43 15.82
CA CYS A 2 -5.00 67.52 14.37
C CYS A 2 -4.59 66.25 13.60
N ASP A 3 -5.54 65.50 13.21
CA ASP A 3 -6.57 65.55 12.15
C ASP A 3 -5.96 65.31 10.76
N GLY A 4 -6.34 64.30 10.17
CA GLY A 4 -6.74 63.64 8.96
C GLY A 4 -6.71 64.47 7.64
N PRO A 5 -7.35 64.07 6.54
CA PRO A 5 -7.52 62.75 5.94
C PRO A 5 -7.24 62.78 4.39
N LEU A 6 -7.39 61.60 3.71
CA LEU A 6 -7.87 61.35 2.33
C LEU A 6 -7.15 62.05 1.13
N ASP A 7 -6.75 61.35 0.08
CA ASP A 7 -7.62 61.06 -1.06
C ASP A 7 -6.91 60.23 -2.17
N ASN A 8 -7.77 59.55 -2.87
CA ASN A 8 -7.76 58.79 -4.09
C ASN A 8 -6.94 59.27 -5.31
N ASP A 9 -6.75 58.27 -6.18
CA ASP A 9 -6.73 58.30 -7.64
C ASP A 9 -5.47 58.79 -8.38
N SER A 10 -4.89 57.90 -9.11
CA SER A 10 -4.92 57.99 -10.59
C SER A 10 -4.01 56.99 -11.27
N ILE A 11 -4.63 56.23 -12.13
CA ILE A 11 -4.17 55.48 -13.28
C ILE A 11 -3.19 56.31 -14.17
N HIS A 12 -2.09 55.72 -14.58
CA HIS A 12 -1.49 56.05 -15.88
C HIS A 12 -0.99 54.80 -16.62
N ILE A 13 -1.73 54.50 -17.69
CA ILE A 13 -1.40 53.66 -18.83
C ILE A 13 -0.59 54.53 -19.81
N LEU A 14 0.54 54.00 -20.31
CA LEU A 14 1.17 54.34 -21.59
C LEU A 14 2.08 53.15 -21.90
N GLY A 15 1.95 52.39 -22.90
CA GLY A 15 1.48 52.62 -24.25
C GLY A 15 2.63 52.59 -25.25
N CYS A 16 2.55 51.60 -26.15
CA CYS A 16 3.06 51.57 -27.52
C CYS A 16 4.57 51.25 -27.69
N ILE A 17 5.03 50.53 -28.66
CA ILE A 17 4.77 50.16 -30.08
C ILE A 17 5.83 49.11 -30.41
N GLY A 18 5.70 47.94 -31.05
CA GLY A 18 5.13 47.65 -32.31
C GLY A 18 6.14 46.92 -33.19
N VAL A 19 5.64 46.15 -34.11
CA VAL A 19 6.16 45.66 -35.41
C VAL A 19 6.35 44.13 -35.46
N GLN A 20 5.35 43.40 -35.95
CA GLN A 20 5.08 42.82 -37.27
C GLN A 20 6.27 42.04 -37.87
N ASN A 21 6.15 40.77 -38.20
CA ASN A 21 5.46 40.19 -39.35
C ASN A 21 5.42 38.68 -39.34
N PRO A 22 4.37 38.02 -39.94
CA PRO A 22 4.24 36.59 -40.04
C PRO A 22 4.82 36.04 -41.34
N ILE A 23 5.48 34.87 -41.27
CA ILE A 23 5.84 34.12 -42.48
C ILE A 23 4.79 33.01 -42.68
N ARG A 24 4.04 33.19 -43.74
CA ARG A 24 3.17 32.18 -44.34
C ARG A 24 4.01 31.33 -45.28
N ILE A 25 3.97 30.02 -45.14
CA ILE A 25 4.38 29.09 -46.18
C ILE A 25 3.18 28.19 -46.52
N THR A 26 2.66 28.44 -47.70
CA THR A 26 1.71 27.60 -48.44
C THR A 26 2.52 26.61 -49.26
N GLY A 27 2.12 25.34 -49.21
CA GLY A 27 2.65 24.30 -50.10
C GLY A 27 1.65 23.16 -50.21
N SER A 28 1.11 23.07 -51.42
CA SER A 28 -0.01 22.27 -51.87
C SER A 28 0.24 20.76 -51.90
N LEU A 29 -0.88 20.02 -51.82
CA LEU A 29 -1.04 18.60 -52.16
C LEU A 29 -0.46 18.22 -53.51
N GLU A 30 0.17 17.07 -53.60
CA GLU A 30 0.05 16.18 -54.74
C GLU A 30 0.05 14.71 -54.31
N ALA A 31 -1.04 14.04 -54.66
CA ALA A 31 -1.24 12.59 -54.52
C ALA A 31 -0.46 11.86 -55.61
N ARG A 32 0.21 10.78 -55.26
CA ARG A 32 0.49 9.68 -56.23
C ARG A 32 0.32 8.33 -55.55
N ASN A 33 -0.72 7.64 -56.03
CA ASN A 33 -0.94 6.23 -55.96
C ASN A 33 0.24 5.43 -56.59
N THR A 34 0.72 4.41 -55.95
CA THR A 34 1.17 3.18 -56.64
C THR A 34 0.92 1.95 -55.77
N MET A 35 0.34 0.98 -56.43
CA MET A 35 -0.10 -0.32 -55.91
C MET A 35 1.02 -1.30 -55.61
N ALA A 36 0.65 -2.26 -54.79
CA ALA A 36 1.01 -3.69 -54.79
C ALA A 36 2.34 -4.10 -54.13
N ASN A 37 2.26 -4.79 -53.00
CA ASN A 37 2.56 -6.22 -52.99
C ASN A 37 2.00 -6.90 -51.73
N GLN A 38 1.22 -7.93 -51.97
CA GLN A 38 0.75 -8.90 -50.96
C GLN A 38 1.92 -9.83 -50.66
N GLU A 39 2.26 -9.98 -49.38
CA GLU A 39 2.94 -11.20 -48.93
C GLU A 39 2.35 -11.69 -47.62
N HIS A 40 2.01 -12.92 -47.66
CA HIS A 40 1.44 -13.87 -46.71
C HIS A 40 1.88 -13.69 -45.25
N VAL A 41 0.94 -13.41 -44.37
CA VAL A 41 1.04 -13.74 -42.96
C VAL A 41 0.49 -15.15 -42.76
N ARG A 42 1.37 -16.09 -42.50
CA ARG A 42 1.03 -17.46 -42.09
C ARG A 42 0.62 -17.44 -40.62
N HIS A 43 -0.62 -17.79 -40.32
CA HIS A 43 -1.08 -18.19 -39.01
C HIS A 43 -0.32 -19.43 -38.54
N ALA A 44 0.45 -19.29 -37.46
CA ALA A 44 0.94 -20.43 -36.72
C ALA A 44 -0.02 -20.69 -35.56
N SER A 45 -0.90 -21.65 -35.72
CA SER A 45 -1.68 -22.26 -34.65
C SER A 45 -0.77 -23.20 -33.87
N ALA A 46 -0.42 -22.88 -32.63
CA ALA A 46 0.25 -23.80 -31.71
C ALA A 46 -0.81 -24.75 -31.12
N SER A 47 -0.78 -26.00 -31.58
CA SER A 47 -1.54 -27.09 -30.98
C SER A 47 -0.93 -27.52 -29.68
N VAL A 48 -1.72 -27.48 -28.59
CA VAL A 48 -1.38 -28.07 -27.31
C VAL A 48 -1.41 -29.58 -27.43
N SER A 49 -0.24 -30.22 -27.28
CA SER A 49 -0.06 -31.66 -27.29
C SER A 49 -0.51 -32.28 -25.97
N ARG A 50 -1.62 -33.01 -26.03
CA ARG A 50 -1.99 -34.01 -25.00
C ARG A 50 -1.05 -35.22 -25.17
N ARG A 51 -0.02 -35.37 -24.32
CA ARG A 51 0.69 -36.63 -24.11
C ARG A 51 1.14 -36.73 -22.66
N GLY A 52 0.48 -37.64 -21.94
CA GLY A 52 0.91 -38.02 -20.60
C GLY A 52 -0.08 -38.93 -19.87
N LEU A 53 -0.86 -39.74 -20.62
CA LEU A 53 -1.61 -40.83 -20.02
C LEU A 53 -1.33 -42.08 -20.81
N LEU A 54 -0.63 -43.04 -20.19
CA LEU A 54 -0.74 -44.49 -20.39
C LEU A 54 0.57 -45.16 -20.01
N LYS A 55 0.54 -45.87 -18.86
CA LYS A 55 1.12 -47.19 -18.71
C LYS A 55 0.99 -47.62 -17.25
N TYR A 56 -0.02 -48.42 -16.98
CA TYR A 56 0.10 -49.72 -16.32
C TYR A 56 -1.30 -50.36 -16.30
N ALA A 57 -1.48 -51.28 -17.23
CA ALA A 57 -2.52 -52.26 -17.23
C ALA A 57 -1.93 -53.56 -16.71
N GLY A 58 -2.64 -54.25 -15.86
CA GLY A 58 -2.27 -55.62 -15.47
C GLY A 58 -3.13 -56.22 -14.40
N LEU A 59 -4.10 -57.02 -14.86
CA LEU A 59 -4.73 -58.25 -14.36
C LEU A 59 -5.86 -58.17 -13.35
N ALA A 60 -6.99 -58.61 -13.90
CA ALA A 60 -8.26 -58.96 -13.27
C ALA A 60 -8.20 -60.28 -12.47
N VAL A 61 -9.00 -60.32 -11.40
CA VAL A 61 -9.75 -61.55 -10.98
C VAL A 61 -11.13 -61.12 -10.50
N ALA A 62 -12.14 -61.78 -11.08
CA ALA A 62 -13.58 -61.58 -10.80
C ALA A 62 -14.00 -62.19 -9.47
N ALA A 63 -14.91 -61.50 -8.75
CA ALA A 63 -15.86 -62.15 -7.88
C ALA A 63 -17.19 -61.36 -7.90
N VAL A 64 -18.26 -62.12 -8.12
CA VAL A 64 -19.67 -61.72 -8.25
C VAL A 64 -20.23 -61.45 -6.86
N GLY A 65 -21.07 -60.38 -6.73
CA GLY A 65 -21.97 -60.28 -5.60
C GLY A 65 -22.59 -58.90 -5.34
N SER A 66 -23.86 -58.80 -5.71
CA SER A 66 -24.96 -57.95 -5.18
C SER A 66 -24.87 -56.41 -5.32
N ALA A 67 -25.86 -55.92 -6.06
CA ALA A 67 -26.25 -54.54 -6.19
C ALA A 67 -26.58 -53.87 -4.84
N ASN A 68 -25.92 -52.76 -4.58
CA ASN A 68 -26.47 -51.71 -3.71
C ASN A 68 -26.21 -50.36 -4.37
N SER A 69 -27.28 -49.59 -4.44
CA SER A 69 -27.38 -48.24 -4.98
C SER A 69 -26.21 -47.34 -4.55
N ILE A 70 -25.42 -46.92 -5.51
CA ILE A 70 -24.42 -45.88 -5.32
C ILE A 70 -25.20 -44.56 -5.39
N ALA A 71 -25.46 -43.94 -4.24
CA ALA A 71 -25.70 -42.52 -4.17
C ALA A 71 -24.35 -41.85 -4.46
N THR A 72 -24.23 -41.21 -5.63
CA THR A 72 -23.16 -40.26 -5.91
C THR A 72 -23.36 -39.06 -4.99
N ALA A 73 -22.72 -39.06 -3.83
CA ALA A 73 -22.44 -37.84 -3.12
C ALA A 73 -21.45 -37.08 -3.98
N GLU A 74 -21.89 -36.03 -4.67
CA GLU A 74 -21.00 -34.94 -5.07
C GLU A 74 -20.46 -34.38 -3.74
N ASP A 75 -19.27 -34.78 -3.39
CA ASP A 75 -18.48 -34.19 -2.32
C ASP A 75 -18.12 -32.78 -2.84
N GLN A 76 -18.99 -31.82 -2.54
CA GLN A 76 -18.63 -30.41 -2.67
C GLN A 76 -17.59 -30.17 -1.61
N ASP A 77 -16.33 -30.18 -2.04
CA ASP A 77 -15.16 -29.86 -1.23
C ASP A 77 -15.31 -28.39 -0.79
N HIS A 78 -16.12 -28.17 0.25
CA HIS A 78 -16.19 -26.88 0.91
C HIS A 78 -14.91 -26.75 1.71
N PRO A 79 -14.08 -25.71 1.47
CA PRO A 79 -12.87 -25.52 2.23
C PRO A 79 -13.20 -25.53 3.73
N ARG A 80 -12.43 -26.29 4.49
CA ARG A 80 -12.59 -26.37 5.94
C ARG A 80 -12.37 -24.96 6.51
N SER A 81 -13.04 -24.61 7.59
CA SER A 81 -12.94 -23.27 8.21
C SER A 81 -11.50 -22.88 8.59
N SER A 82 -10.58 -23.84 8.70
CA SER A 82 -9.14 -23.64 8.88
C SER A 82 -8.41 -23.15 7.63
N ASP A 83 -9.03 -23.27 6.46
CA ASP A 83 -8.44 -22.95 5.15
C ASP A 83 -8.95 -21.59 4.63
N LEU A 84 -9.62 -20.81 5.49
CA LEU A 84 -10.13 -19.48 5.16
C LEU A 84 -9.36 -18.42 5.93
N HIS A 85 -9.00 -17.35 5.22
CA HIS A 85 -8.48 -16.13 5.82
C HIS A 85 -9.55 -15.04 5.88
N TYR A 86 -9.49 -14.19 6.89
CA TYR A 86 -10.26 -12.96 6.91
C TYR A 86 -9.44 -11.81 6.31
N VAL A 87 -10.10 -11.02 5.48
CA VAL A 87 -9.53 -9.82 4.86
C VAL A 87 -10.34 -8.61 5.32
N TYR A 88 -9.65 -7.64 5.90
CA TYR A 88 -10.23 -6.38 6.36
C TYR A 88 -9.82 -5.28 5.40
N ILE A 89 -10.81 -4.51 4.91
CA ILE A 89 -10.58 -3.42 3.97
C ILE A 89 -10.97 -2.11 4.64
N GLY A 90 -9.98 -1.28 4.90
CA GLY A 90 -10.17 0.10 5.34
C GLY A 90 -10.64 0.98 4.19
N SER A 91 -11.44 2.00 4.48
CA SER A 91 -12.01 2.86 3.46
C SER A 91 -12.09 4.32 3.88
N TYR A 92 -12.09 5.24 2.90
CA TYR A 92 -12.51 6.61 3.16
C TYR A 92 -14.03 6.75 3.13
N THR A 93 -14.56 7.51 4.07
CA THR A 93 -15.98 7.90 4.11
C THR A 93 -16.35 8.69 2.85
N GLY A 94 -17.58 8.56 2.40
CA GLY A 94 -18.07 9.06 1.13
C GLY A 94 -18.71 7.91 0.39
N ASN A 95 -17.95 7.19 -0.44
CA ASN A 95 -18.40 5.91 -1.00
C ASN A 95 -18.13 4.74 -0.03
N GLY A 96 -17.13 4.86 0.85
CA GLY A 96 -16.83 3.87 1.89
C GLY A 96 -17.82 3.91 3.04
N LYS A 97 -18.14 2.74 3.61
CA LYS A 97 -19.13 2.56 4.67
C LYS A 97 -18.50 2.20 6.02
N GLY A 98 -17.18 2.09 6.09
CA GLY A 98 -16.44 1.63 7.27
C GLY A 98 -15.38 0.60 6.91
N ILE A 99 -15.16 -0.38 7.79
CA ILE A 99 -14.22 -1.49 7.56
C ILE A 99 -15.00 -2.67 6.98
N TYR A 100 -14.74 -3.04 5.73
CA TYR A 100 -15.35 -4.21 5.11
C TYR A 100 -14.64 -5.47 5.58
N VAL A 101 -15.40 -6.52 5.82
CA VAL A 101 -14.90 -7.84 6.25
C VAL A 101 -15.23 -8.85 5.17
N PHE A 102 -14.22 -9.51 4.66
CA PHE A 102 -14.34 -10.58 3.67
C PHE A 102 -13.70 -11.86 4.20
N GLN A 103 -14.12 -12.98 3.64
CA GLN A 103 -13.39 -14.24 3.67
C GLN A 103 -12.78 -14.52 2.30
N THR A 104 -11.59 -15.09 2.27
CA THR A 104 -10.95 -15.60 1.07
C THR A 104 -10.46 -17.03 1.33
N PRO A 105 -10.67 -17.97 0.39
CA PRO A 105 -10.00 -19.26 0.43
C PRO A 105 -8.49 -19.12 0.28
N THR A 106 -7.74 -20.09 0.76
CA THR A 106 -6.27 -20.12 0.64
C THR A 106 -5.77 -20.24 -0.80
N ASP A 107 -6.63 -20.63 -1.72
CA ASP A 107 -6.35 -20.72 -3.15
C ASP A 107 -6.60 -19.37 -3.90
N GLY A 108 -6.93 -18.30 -3.17
CA GLY A 108 -7.16 -16.99 -3.76
C GLY A 108 -8.39 -16.88 -4.66
N SER A 109 -9.30 -17.89 -4.67
CA SER A 109 -10.42 -17.99 -5.62
C SER A 109 -11.49 -16.89 -5.49
N GLY A 110 -11.29 -15.89 -4.64
CA GLY A 110 -12.13 -14.71 -4.56
C GLY A 110 -12.41 -14.22 -3.14
N LEU A 111 -13.21 -13.16 -3.03
CA LEU A 111 -13.62 -12.55 -1.79
C LEU A 111 -15.11 -12.74 -1.55
N LYS A 112 -15.47 -13.38 -0.43
CA LYS A 112 -16.84 -13.50 0.04
C LYS A 112 -17.10 -12.45 1.12
N ALA A 113 -18.06 -11.55 0.90
CA ALA A 113 -18.43 -10.55 1.88
C ALA A 113 -19.04 -11.22 3.13
N VAL A 114 -18.54 -10.82 4.31
CA VAL A 114 -19.00 -11.28 5.62
C VAL A 114 -19.80 -10.18 6.32
N GLY A 115 -19.30 -8.95 6.30
CA GLY A 115 -19.95 -7.83 6.95
C GLY A 115 -19.19 -6.52 6.80
N ILE A 116 -19.67 -5.50 7.49
CA ILE A 116 -19.04 -4.16 7.52
C ILE A 116 -19.13 -3.63 8.96
N ALA A 117 -18.00 -3.22 9.53
CA ALA A 117 -17.98 -2.45 10.77
C ALA A 117 -18.21 -0.96 10.41
N THR A 118 -19.39 -0.46 10.76
CA THR A 118 -19.84 0.91 10.49
C THR A 118 -19.63 1.80 11.73
N GLY A 119 -19.91 3.11 11.61
CA GLY A 119 -19.82 4.05 12.72
C GLY A 119 -18.43 4.64 12.96
N VAL A 120 -17.47 4.32 12.09
CA VAL A 120 -16.11 4.90 12.08
C VAL A 120 -15.94 5.80 10.87
N SER A 121 -15.30 6.95 11.06
CA SER A 121 -15.05 7.93 10.00
C SER A 121 -13.64 7.74 9.45
N ASN A 122 -13.53 7.56 8.12
CA ASN A 122 -12.26 7.38 7.42
C ASN A 122 -11.34 6.34 8.10
N PRO A 123 -11.76 5.07 8.29
CA PRO A 123 -10.85 4.01 8.78
C PRO A 123 -9.82 3.68 7.70
N SER A 124 -8.85 4.59 7.51
CA SER A 124 -7.97 4.61 6.33
C SER A 124 -6.78 3.67 6.43
N PHE A 125 -6.33 3.34 7.64
CA PHE A 125 -5.27 2.37 7.87
C PHE A 125 -5.61 1.43 9.02
N LEU A 126 -5.21 0.17 8.90
CA LEU A 126 -5.57 -0.91 9.81
C LEU A 126 -4.32 -1.64 10.30
N ALA A 127 -4.32 -2.06 11.57
CA ALA A 127 -3.29 -2.93 12.10
C ALA A 127 -3.88 -4.01 13.02
N LEU A 128 -3.34 -5.22 12.95
CA LEU A 128 -3.69 -6.30 13.86
C LEU A 128 -2.81 -6.27 15.12
N HIS A 129 -3.40 -6.62 16.24
CA HIS A 129 -2.64 -7.01 17.42
C HIS A 129 -1.86 -8.30 17.13
N PRO A 130 -0.63 -8.51 17.68
CA PRO A 130 0.16 -9.73 17.45
C PRO A 130 -0.57 -11.04 17.78
N ASN A 131 -1.53 -11.03 18.74
CA ASN A 131 -2.35 -12.20 19.06
C ASN A 131 -3.53 -12.43 18.10
N LYS A 132 -3.73 -11.54 17.10
CA LYS A 132 -4.80 -11.60 16.10
C LYS A 132 -6.24 -11.58 16.67
N GLN A 133 -6.43 -11.16 17.93
CA GLN A 133 -7.75 -11.04 18.55
C GLN A 133 -8.33 -9.62 18.45
N PHE A 134 -7.50 -8.64 18.12
CA PHE A 134 -7.89 -7.24 18.06
C PHE A 134 -7.39 -6.57 16.78
N LEU A 135 -8.17 -5.59 16.31
CA LEU A 135 -7.85 -4.74 15.18
C LEU A 135 -7.96 -3.28 15.62
N TYR A 136 -7.06 -2.46 15.11
CA TYR A 136 -7.03 -1.02 15.32
C TYR A 136 -7.09 -0.30 13.98
N CYS A 137 -7.79 0.85 13.94
CA CYS A 137 -7.81 1.69 12.75
C CYS A 137 -7.51 3.15 13.06
N CYS A 138 -6.89 3.84 12.11
CA CYS A 138 -6.88 5.29 12.05
C CYS A 138 -8.27 5.79 11.68
N ASN A 139 -8.76 6.85 12.34
CA ASN A 139 -9.86 7.65 11.86
C ASN A 139 -9.25 8.95 11.30
N GLU A 140 -8.90 8.91 10.01
CA GLU A 140 -8.14 9.98 9.34
C GLU A 140 -9.04 11.20 9.09
N ASN A 141 -9.13 12.04 10.10
CA ASN A 141 -9.90 13.29 10.10
C ASN A 141 -9.23 14.33 11.01
N ASN A 142 -9.73 15.56 10.96
CA ASN A 142 -9.16 16.67 11.74
C ASN A 142 -9.21 16.47 13.26
N SER A 143 -10.16 15.67 13.77
CA SER A 143 -10.24 15.36 15.21
C SER A 143 -9.14 14.39 15.66
N GLY A 144 -8.61 13.60 14.74
CA GLY A 144 -7.54 12.62 14.95
C GLY A 144 -7.86 11.63 16.08
N THR A 145 -8.34 10.45 15.70
CA THR A 145 -8.62 9.38 16.67
C THR A 145 -8.18 8.02 16.13
N LEU A 146 -7.97 7.07 17.03
CA LEU A 146 -7.90 5.64 16.72
C LEU A 146 -9.11 4.93 17.29
N THR A 147 -9.56 3.87 16.63
CA THR A 147 -10.61 2.97 17.13
C THR A 147 -10.06 1.56 17.29
N ALA A 148 -10.40 0.93 18.43
CA ALA A 148 -10.09 -0.46 18.72
C ALA A 148 -11.31 -1.35 18.51
N PHE A 149 -11.09 -2.56 17.98
CA PHE A 149 -12.10 -3.60 17.77
C PHE A 149 -11.64 -4.94 18.34
N ALA A 150 -12.57 -5.69 18.91
CA ALA A 150 -12.43 -7.13 19.10
C ALA A 150 -12.84 -7.84 17.81
N ILE A 151 -12.12 -8.91 17.48
CA ILE A 151 -12.40 -9.77 16.33
C ILE A 151 -13.08 -11.04 16.83
N ASP A 152 -14.28 -11.33 16.36
CA ASP A 152 -14.92 -12.64 16.58
C ASP A 152 -14.13 -13.72 15.83
N SER A 153 -13.64 -14.72 16.54
CA SER A 153 -12.75 -15.73 15.97
C SER A 153 -13.42 -16.65 14.96
N SER A 154 -14.74 -16.78 15.01
CA SER A 154 -15.52 -17.67 14.15
C SER A 154 -16.04 -17.00 12.89
N SER A 155 -16.38 -15.73 12.98
CA SER A 155 -16.98 -14.96 11.87
C SER A 155 -16.08 -13.87 11.30
N GLY A 156 -14.99 -13.51 12.00
CA GLY A 156 -14.12 -12.37 11.63
C GLY A 156 -14.78 -11.00 11.85
N LEU A 157 -16.03 -10.94 12.31
CA LEU A 157 -16.74 -9.69 12.52
C LEU A 157 -16.11 -8.85 13.62
N LEU A 158 -16.20 -7.54 13.47
CA LEU A 158 -15.60 -6.55 14.35
C LEU A 158 -16.62 -5.99 15.34
N THR A 159 -16.28 -5.99 16.62
CA THR A 159 -17.02 -5.30 17.68
C THR A 159 -16.17 -4.16 18.23
N GLN A 160 -16.65 -2.92 18.12
CA GLN A 160 -15.93 -1.76 18.63
C GLN A 160 -15.76 -1.86 20.15
N LEU A 161 -14.53 -1.65 20.64
CA LEU A 161 -14.20 -1.60 22.06
C LEU A 161 -14.24 -0.17 22.57
N ASN A 162 -13.43 0.69 22.00
CA ASN A 162 -13.38 2.11 22.33
C ASN A 162 -12.66 2.93 21.24
N MET A 163 -12.62 4.24 21.48
CA MET A 163 -11.90 5.21 20.66
C MET A 163 -11.02 6.07 21.56
N GLN A 164 -9.84 6.49 21.06
CA GLN A 164 -8.91 7.37 21.77
C GLN A 164 -8.40 8.46 20.82
N THR A 165 -8.16 9.65 21.34
CA THR A 165 -7.54 10.74 20.57
C THR A 165 -6.08 10.45 20.27
N THR A 166 -5.62 10.86 19.07
CA THR A 166 -4.21 10.87 18.71
C THR A 166 -3.51 12.19 19.05
N MET A 167 -4.24 13.15 19.60
CA MET A 167 -3.76 14.51 19.91
C MET A 167 -3.24 15.29 18.69
N GLY A 168 -3.42 14.77 17.48
CA GLY A 168 -2.99 15.36 16.21
C GLY A 168 -4.00 15.05 15.10
N ALA A 169 -4.06 15.89 14.07
CA ALA A 169 -5.00 15.76 12.97
C ALA A 169 -4.53 14.73 11.95
N ASN A 170 -5.51 14.06 11.32
CA ASN A 170 -5.33 13.13 10.20
C ASN A 170 -4.27 12.04 10.48
N PRO A 171 -4.49 11.14 11.47
CA PRO A 171 -3.65 9.95 11.62
C PRO A 171 -3.75 9.11 10.33
N ALA A 172 -2.64 9.00 9.59
CA ALA A 172 -2.59 8.35 8.29
C ALA A 172 -2.06 6.92 8.35
N HIS A 173 -1.36 6.57 9.42
CA HIS A 173 -0.76 5.25 9.61
C HIS A 173 -0.71 4.88 11.08
N LEU A 174 -0.86 3.59 11.36
CA LEU A 174 -0.65 3.03 12.68
C LEU A 174 0.00 1.65 12.62
N SER A 175 0.72 1.29 13.66
CA SER A 175 1.22 -0.08 13.86
C SER A 175 1.04 -0.50 15.32
N VAL A 176 1.08 -1.81 15.56
CA VAL A 176 1.11 -2.35 16.93
C VAL A 176 2.54 -2.80 17.21
N HIS A 177 3.13 -2.27 18.28
CA HIS A 177 4.46 -2.69 18.70
C HIS A 177 4.50 -4.21 18.95
N PRO A 178 5.55 -4.95 18.57
CA PRO A 178 5.63 -6.41 18.69
C PRO A 178 5.37 -6.95 20.11
N SER A 179 5.58 -6.14 21.15
CA SER A 179 5.24 -6.52 22.53
C SER A 179 3.72 -6.69 22.78
N GLY A 180 2.87 -6.22 21.85
CA GLY A 180 1.41 -6.19 22.04
C GLY A 180 0.93 -5.18 23.08
N LYS A 181 1.78 -4.27 23.56
CA LYS A 181 1.43 -3.36 24.66
C LYS A 181 1.10 -1.94 24.19
N TYR A 182 1.42 -1.59 22.95
CA TYR A 182 1.27 -0.22 22.44
C TYR A 182 0.80 -0.22 20.99
N VAL A 183 -0.08 0.72 20.68
CA VAL A 183 -0.32 1.21 19.32
C VAL A 183 0.50 2.48 19.12
N LEU A 184 1.17 2.56 17.98
CA LEU A 184 1.93 3.71 17.52
C LEU A 184 1.19 4.32 16.34
N ALA A 185 1.06 5.64 16.26
CA ALA A 185 0.41 6.29 15.12
C ALA A 185 1.14 7.55 14.66
N ALA A 186 1.04 7.84 13.36
CA ALA A 186 1.58 9.01 12.70
C ALA A 186 0.44 9.94 12.27
N ASN A 187 0.43 11.17 12.79
CA ASN A 187 -0.55 12.21 12.50
C ASN A 187 -0.03 13.08 11.35
N TYR A 188 -0.50 12.83 10.13
CA TYR A 188 -0.02 13.49 8.92
C TYR A 188 -0.13 15.01 9.00
N SER A 189 -1.35 15.54 9.17
CA SER A 189 -1.55 16.99 9.28
C SER A 189 -1.27 17.53 10.69
N GLY A 190 -1.19 16.65 11.69
CA GLY A 190 -0.84 17.00 13.06
C GLY A 190 0.66 17.09 13.31
N ALA A 191 1.50 16.86 12.29
CA ALA A 191 2.96 16.93 12.37
C ALA A 191 3.54 16.19 13.59
N SER A 192 2.99 15.03 13.96
CA SER A 192 3.32 14.38 15.23
C SER A 192 3.18 12.86 15.18
N ILE A 193 3.80 12.19 16.15
CA ILE A 193 3.64 10.77 16.40
C ILE A 193 3.17 10.55 17.84
N ILE A 194 2.51 9.42 18.08
CA ILE A 194 1.95 9.08 19.38
C ILE A 194 2.13 7.60 19.71
N ALA A 195 2.31 7.30 21.00
CA ALA A 195 2.21 5.95 21.55
C ALA A 195 1.06 5.88 22.54
N ILE A 196 0.17 4.89 22.38
CA ILE A 196 -0.99 4.66 23.23
C ILE A 196 -0.87 3.24 23.81
N ALA A 197 -0.95 3.13 25.15
CA ALA A 197 -0.95 1.83 25.81
C ALA A 197 -2.18 1.00 25.43
N LEU A 198 -2.05 -0.30 25.37
CA LEU A 198 -3.13 -1.26 25.18
C LEU A 198 -3.50 -1.94 26.50
N ASN A 199 -4.78 -1.98 26.80
CA ASN A 199 -5.32 -2.75 27.92
C ASN A 199 -5.38 -4.26 27.59
N ALA A 200 -5.41 -5.10 28.60
CA ALA A 200 -5.46 -6.57 28.43
C ALA A 200 -6.64 -7.07 27.60
N ASN A 201 -7.75 -6.33 27.56
CA ASN A 201 -8.93 -6.61 26.75
C ASN A 201 -8.86 -6.05 25.32
N GLY A 202 -7.69 -5.53 24.89
CA GLY A 202 -7.46 -4.96 23.58
C GLY A 202 -7.93 -3.52 23.39
N SER A 203 -8.59 -2.91 24.37
CA SER A 203 -9.00 -1.51 24.27
C SER A 203 -7.80 -0.56 24.34
N LEU A 204 -7.93 0.62 23.69
CA LEU A 204 -6.96 1.71 23.78
C LEU A 204 -6.97 2.29 25.20
N GLY A 205 -5.79 2.39 25.81
CA GLY A 205 -5.58 2.96 27.13
C GLY A 205 -5.11 4.41 27.10
N SER A 206 -4.21 4.76 28.02
CA SER A 206 -3.65 6.10 28.09
C SER A 206 -2.59 6.37 27.04
N VAL A 207 -2.47 7.63 26.63
CA VAL A 207 -1.31 8.12 25.85
C VAL A 207 -0.06 8.03 26.75
N THR A 208 0.97 7.37 26.25
CA THR A 208 2.25 7.20 26.96
C THR A 208 3.32 8.16 26.46
N ASP A 209 3.32 8.49 25.17
CA ASP A 209 4.20 9.49 24.60
C ASP A 209 3.57 10.21 23.40
N PHE A 210 4.00 11.44 23.18
CA PHE A 210 3.58 12.30 22.07
C PHE A 210 4.78 13.15 21.64
N ARG A 211 5.12 13.13 20.34
CA ARG A 211 6.25 13.87 19.78
C ARG A 211 5.81 14.68 18.57
N VAL A 212 6.10 15.96 18.57
CA VAL A 212 5.93 16.85 17.43
C VAL A 212 7.21 16.86 16.62
N HIS A 213 7.11 16.63 15.32
CA HIS A 213 8.21 16.82 14.39
C HIS A 213 8.39 18.32 14.10
N THR A 214 9.62 18.76 14.09
CA THR A 214 10.00 20.15 13.84
C THR A 214 11.29 20.21 13.03
N GLY A 215 11.58 21.36 12.41
CA GLY A 215 12.85 21.56 11.68
C GLY A 215 12.63 21.91 10.21
N PRO A 216 13.69 21.85 9.40
CA PRO A 216 13.64 22.22 7.99
C PRO A 216 12.66 21.35 7.20
N LEU A 217 11.95 22.00 6.29
CA LEU A 217 10.97 21.38 5.38
C LEU A 217 11.60 21.12 4.02
N GLY A 218 10.99 20.22 3.25
CA GLY A 218 11.34 20.01 1.85
C GLY A 218 10.95 21.21 0.96
N PRO A 219 11.40 21.22 -0.30
CA PRO A 219 11.22 22.36 -1.20
C PRO A 219 9.83 22.47 -1.85
N ASN A 220 8.99 21.44 -1.76
CA ASN A 220 7.67 21.43 -2.38
C ASN A 220 6.64 22.16 -1.48
N LEU A 221 6.50 23.48 -1.70
CA LEU A 221 5.64 24.34 -0.88
C LEU A 221 4.15 23.95 -0.86
N GLY A 222 3.68 23.16 -1.81
CA GLY A 222 2.29 22.69 -1.85
C GLY A 222 2.04 21.36 -1.13
N ARG A 223 3.11 20.65 -0.78
CA ARG A 223 3.01 19.32 -0.16
C ARG A 223 3.96 19.12 1.04
N GLN A 224 4.88 20.05 1.26
CA GLN A 224 5.87 20.04 2.33
C GLN A 224 5.83 21.38 3.10
N GLU A 225 4.63 21.94 3.25
CA GLU A 225 4.39 23.19 3.99
C GLU A 225 4.50 23.00 5.51
N ALA A 226 4.47 21.76 5.97
CA ALA A 226 4.65 21.34 7.35
C ALA A 226 5.33 19.96 7.43
N PRO A 227 5.80 19.49 8.60
CA PRO A 227 6.13 18.08 8.78
C PRO A 227 4.89 17.22 8.57
N HIS A 228 5.04 16.09 7.89
CA HIS A 228 3.97 15.16 7.58
C HIS A 228 4.39 13.71 7.86
N PRO A 229 4.45 13.28 9.13
CA PRO A 229 4.67 11.87 9.46
C PRO A 229 3.60 11.01 8.80
N HIS A 230 4.03 10.09 7.91
CA HIS A 230 3.09 9.31 7.10
C HIS A 230 3.10 7.82 7.42
N CYS A 231 4.23 7.25 7.82
CA CYS A 231 4.37 5.85 8.19
C CYS A 231 5.11 5.75 9.51
N ILE A 232 4.69 4.85 10.40
CA ILE A 232 5.34 4.55 11.68
C ILE A 232 5.31 3.05 11.93
N GLU A 233 6.48 2.42 12.02
CA GLU A 233 6.60 0.99 12.28
C GLU A 233 7.82 0.68 13.15
N THR A 234 7.74 -0.47 13.83
CA THR A 234 8.84 -1.02 14.61
C THR A 234 9.71 -1.89 13.70
N ASP A 235 11.03 -1.77 13.84
CA ASP A 235 11.99 -2.61 13.14
C ASP A 235 11.84 -4.10 13.53
N PRO A 236 12.34 -5.06 12.74
CA PRO A 236 12.22 -6.49 13.04
C PRO A 236 12.80 -6.91 14.40
N SER A 237 13.72 -6.16 14.97
CA SER A 237 14.29 -6.45 16.30
C SER A 237 13.35 -6.04 17.46
N GLY A 238 12.34 -5.22 17.20
CA GLY A 238 11.44 -4.67 18.21
C GLY A 238 12.04 -3.55 19.05
N LYS A 239 13.24 -3.07 18.72
CA LYS A 239 13.98 -2.06 19.50
C LYS A 239 13.80 -0.65 18.96
N TRP A 240 13.63 -0.51 17.64
CA TRP A 240 13.61 0.77 16.97
C TRP A 240 12.25 1.04 16.33
N VAL A 241 11.79 2.27 16.38
CA VAL A 241 10.63 2.76 15.65
C VAL A 241 11.10 3.74 14.61
N LEU A 242 10.75 3.49 13.35
CA LEU A 242 11.07 4.35 12.24
C LEU A 242 9.81 5.10 11.78
N VAL A 243 10.01 6.34 11.32
CA VAL A 243 8.92 7.21 10.88
C VAL A 243 9.34 7.93 9.62
N ASN A 244 8.64 7.69 8.51
CA ASN A 244 8.79 8.52 7.32
C ASN A 244 8.02 9.83 7.50
N ASP A 245 8.71 10.94 7.31
CA ASP A 245 8.12 12.28 7.29
C ASP A 245 8.23 12.88 5.88
N LEU A 246 7.08 12.88 5.19
CA LEU A 246 6.98 13.37 3.81
C LEU A 246 7.32 14.87 3.72
N GLY A 247 6.94 15.66 4.72
CA GLY A 247 7.15 17.10 4.72
C GLY A 247 8.60 17.52 4.90
N GLN A 248 9.42 16.64 5.46
CA GLN A 248 10.81 16.94 5.82
C GLN A 248 11.86 16.17 5.02
N ASP A 249 11.47 15.30 4.10
CA ASP A 249 12.36 14.40 3.36
C ASP A 249 13.25 13.56 4.30
N ARG A 250 12.63 12.97 5.36
CA ARG A 250 13.34 12.25 6.40
C ARG A 250 12.67 10.95 6.79
N THR A 251 13.49 9.96 7.16
CA THR A 251 13.09 8.83 8.00
C THR A 251 13.66 9.04 9.40
N TYR A 252 12.81 9.36 10.37
CA TYR A 252 13.19 9.48 11.78
C TYR A 252 13.41 8.11 12.41
N ILE A 253 14.33 8.03 13.37
CA ILE A 253 14.73 6.80 14.05
C ILE A 253 14.69 7.05 15.56
N TYR A 254 13.83 6.30 16.25
CA TYR A 254 13.69 6.33 17.69
C TYR A 254 14.00 4.96 18.26
N SER A 255 14.71 4.87 19.38
CA SER A 255 14.60 3.69 20.22
C SER A 255 13.26 3.77 20.97
N PHE A 256 12.64 2.61 21.18
CA PHE A 256 11.37 2.54 21.90
C PHE A 256 11.53 1.75 23.19
N ASP A 257 11.14 2.35 24.32
CA ASP A 257 11.15 1.68 25.62
C ASP A 257 9.79 1.03 25.90
N PRO A 258 9.61 -0.29 25.69
CA PRO A 258 8.35 -0.96 25.90
C PRO A 258 7.96 -1.15 27.37
N ALA A 259 8.81 -0.77 28.34
CA ALA A 259 8.47 -0.79 29.74
C ALA A 259 7.57 0.39 30.12
N VAL A 260 7.76 1.54 29.45
CA VAL A 260 7.05 2.80 29.75
C VAL A 260 6.37 3.42 28.51
N GLY A 261 6.58 2.85 27.32
CA GLY A 261 5.96 3.32 26.08
C GLY A 261 6.49 4.69 25.61
N LYS A 262 7.82 4.86 25.58
CA LYS A 262 8.46 6.15 25.27
C LYS A 262 9.35 6.06 24.04
N PHE A 263 9.25 7.06 23.17
CA PHE A 263 10.18 7.30 22.07
C PHE A 263 11.41 8.05 22.60
N VAL A 264 12.59 7.52 22.33
CA VAL A 264 13.87 8.17 22.63
C VAL A 264 14.63 8.35 21.32
N PRO A 265 15.02 9.60 20.94
CA PRO A 265 15.81 9.79 19.73
C PRO A 265 17.03 8.87 19.70
N GLY A 266 17.24 8.21 18.55
CA GLY A 266 18.41 7.34 18.35
C GLY A 266 19.71 8.14 18.22
N PRO A 267 20.87 7.46 18.22
CA PRO A 267 22.18 8.10 17.97
C PRO A 267 22.23 8.79 16.60
N MET A 268 21.57 8.23 15.59
CA MET A 268 21.25 8.87 14.32
C MET A 268 19.76 9.20 14.36
N PRO A 269 19.34 10.45 14.64
CA PRO A 269 17.95 10.77 14.88
C PRO A 269 17.10 10.67 13.61
N PHE A 270 17.70 10.74 12.42
CA PHE A 270 17.05 10.54 11.12
C PHE A 270 18.04 10.24 10.00
N ALA A 271 17.57 9.59 8.95
CA ALA A 271 18.21 9.55 7.65
C ALA A 271 17.51 10.52 6.70
N THR A 272 18.24 11.11 5.74
CA THR A 272 17.71 12.04 4.74
C THR A 272 17.45 11.33 3.43
N HIS A 273 16.41 11.78 2.74
CA HIS A 273 16.09 11.47 1.36
C HIS A 273 16.43 12.66 0.46
N ASP A 274 16.34 12.49 -0.86
CA ASP A 274 16.52 13.58 -1.81
C ASP A 274 15.47 14.69 -1.57
N ALA A 275 15.91 15.93 -1.71
CA ALA A 275 15.05 17.08 -1.45
C ALA A 275 13.83 17.09 -2.39
N GLY A 276 12.63 17.18 -1.81
CA GLY A 276 11.36 17.14 -2.53
C GLY A 276 10.84 15.74 -2.84
N SER A 277 11.50 14.69 -2.34
CA SER A 277 11.10 13.31 -2.61
C SER A 277 9.85 12.89 -1.87
N GLY A 278 9.65 13.33 -0.63
CA GLY A 278 8.50 13.02 0.21
C GLY A 278 8.37 11.54 0.57
N PRO A 279 9.22 10.99 1.47
CA PRO A 279 9.12 9.60 1.90
C PRO A 279 7.78 9.33 2.57
N ARG A 280 7.12 8.25 2.13
CA ARG A 280 5.73 7.92 2.51
C ARG A 280 5.66 6.66 3.37
N HIS A 281 5.71 5.50 2.75
CA HIS A 281 5.73 4.20 3.40
C HIS A 281 7.09 3.53 3.23
N PHE A 282 7.34 2.50 4.03
CA PHE A 282 8.56 1.71 3.93
C PHE A 282 8.29 0.25 4.28
N ALA A 283 9.21 -0.61 3.89
CA ALA A 283 9.20 -2.02 4.24
C ALA A 283 10.61 -2.48 4.63
N PHE A 284 10.69 -3.32 5.66
CA PHE A 284 11.91 -4.06 5.97
C PHE A 284 11.97 -5.34 5.15
N HIS A 285 13.16 -5.68 4.70
CA HIS A 285 13.43 -7.03 4.21
C HIS A 285 13.29 -8.04 5.36
N PRO A 286 12.71 -9.25 5.14
CA PRO A 286 12.56 -10.27 6.18
C PRO A 286 13.86 -10.64 6.91
N GLY A 287 15.01 -10.53 6.22
CA GLY A 287 16.34 -10.72 6.83
C GLY A 287 16.78 -9.62 7.79
N GLY A 288 16.01 -8.55 7.97
CA GLY A 288 16.25 -7.50 8.97
C GLY A 288 17.45 -6.57 8.71
N THR A 289 18.09 -6.65 7.53
CA THR A 289 19.29 -5.87 7.21
C THR A 289 19.09 -4.82 6.13
N TYR A 290 17.95 -4.85 5.44
CA TYR A 290 17.61 -3.93 4.35
C TYR A 290 16.29 -3.23 4.64
N PHE A 291 16.23 -1.97 4.26
CA PHE A 291 15.10 -1.08 4.41
C PHE A 291 14.83 -0.41 3.08
N TYR A 292 13.57 -0.45 2.63
CA TYR A 292 13.14 0.17 1.38
C TYR A 292 12.05 1.19 1.69
N SER A 293 12.22 2.43 1.21
CA SER A 293 11.28 3.52 1.38
C SER A 293 10.75 3.99 0.06
N CYS A 294 9.44 4.13 -0.07
CA CYS A 294 8.83 4.74 -1.24
C CYS A 294 8.60 6.24 -1.01
N SER A 295 9.00 7.06 -1.99
CA SER A 295 8.92 8.52 -1.94
C SER A 295 7.79 9.03 -2.83
N GLU A 296 6.72 9.54 -2.21
CA GLU A 296 5.44 9.87 -2.87
C GLU A 296 5.59 10.90 -3.98
N LEU A 297 6.36 11.94 -3.75
CA LEU A 297 6.40 13.11 -4.63
C LEU A 297 7.34 12.93 -5.82
N SER A 298 8.43 12.17 -5.64
CA SER A 298 9.41 11.88 -6.70
C SER A 298 9.09 10.61 -7.49
N ASN A 299 8.18 9.75 -7.01
CA ASN A 299 7.95 8.41 -7.57
C ASN A 299 9.21 7.54 -7.60
N THR A 300 9.97 7.56 -6.50
CA THR A 300 11.20 6.79 -6.35
C THR A 300 11.13 5.83 -5.16
N VAL A 301 11.94 4.79 -5.23
CA VAL A 301 12.20 3.85 -4.14
C VAL A 301 13.65 4.02 -3.71
N ASP A 302 13.86 4.30 -2.43
CA ASP A 302 15.17 4.39 -1.82
C ASP A 302 15.49 3.12 -1.08
N PHE A 303 16.65 2.54 -1.35
CA PHE A 303 17.20 1.40 -0.63
C PHE A 303 18.27 1.85 0.34
N PHE A 304 18.12 1.44 1.59
CA PHE A 304 19.09 1.65 2.67
C PHE A 304 19.52 0.33 3.29
N GLN A 305 20.76 0.25 3.69
CA GLN A 305 21.20 -0.78 4.62
C GLN A 305 20.82 -0.35 6.05
N TRP A 306 20.17 -1.25 6.78
CA TRP A 306 19.76 -1.08 8.16
C TRP A 306 20.77 -1.72 9.12
N ASP A 307 21.20 -0.97 10.13
CA ASP A 307 21.98 -1.46 11.28
C ASP A 307 21.12 -1.42 12.54
N SER A 308 20.52 -2.54 12.91
CA SER A 308 19.69 -2.67 14.12
C SER A 308 20.49 -2.56 15.43
N THR A 309 21.81 -2.73 15.40
CA THR A 309 22.66 -2.57 16.59
C THR A 309 22.76 -1.11 16.99
N HIS A 310 22.98 -0.23 16.01
CA HIS A 310 23.21 1.20 16.24
C HIS A 310 21.99 2.08 15.91
N GLY A 311 20.93 1.51 15.28
CA GLY A 311 19.77 2.27 14.85
C GLY A 311 20.13 3.26 13.75
N SER A 312 20.72 2.79 12.65
CA SER A 312 21.18 3.66 11.59
C SER A 312 20.83 3.12 10.20
N LEU A 313 20.54 4.06 9.28
CA LEU A 313 20.26 3.81 7.87
C LEU A 313 21.42 4.36 7.03
N THR A 314 21.96 3.55 6.14
CA THR A 314 22.97 3.95 5.16
C THR A 314 22.40 3.80 3.76
N TRP A 315 22.22 4.94 3.05
CA TRP A 315 21.72 4.94 1.68
C TRP A 315 22.61 4.13 0.74
N ARG A 316 21.98 3.42 -0.21
CA ARG A 316 22.65 2.55 -1.19
C ARG A 316 22.22 2.82 -2.62
N GLN A 317 20.91 3.05 -2.87
CA GLN A 317 20.37 3.13 -4.20
C GLN A 317 19.04 3.90 -4.20
N THR A 318 18.73 4.58 -5.32
CA THR A 318 17.42 5.15 -5.61
C THR A 318 17.01 4.73 -7.04
N LEU A 319 15.79 4.21 -7.21
CA LEU A 319 15.22 3.83 -8.50
C LEU A 319 13.85 4.47 -8.69
N SER A 320 13.49 4.73 -9.97
CA SER A 320 12.14 5.16 -10.32
C SER A 320 11.15 3.98 -10.22
N SER A 321 9.94 4.22 -9.72
CA SER A 321 8.84 3.27 -9.79
C SER A 321 8.05 3.35 -11.11
N LEU A 322 8.39 4.32 -11.97
CA LEU A 322 7.73 4.54 -13.25
C LEU A 322 8.63 4.12 -14.40
N PRO A 323 8.07 3.62 -15.51
CA PRO A 323 8.87 3.27 -16.68
C PRO A 323 9.54 4.50 -17.28
N ALA A 324 10.72 4.28 -17.86
CA ALA A 324 11.47 5.34 -18.53
C ALA A 324 10.60 6.02 -19.60
N GLY A 325 10.55 7.35 -19.59
CA GLY A 325 9.77 8.14 -20.55
C GLY A 325 8.27 8.23 -20.22
N TYR A 326 7.81 7.75 -19.08
CA TYR A 326 6.43 7.98 -18.66
C TYR A 326 6.14 9.48 -18.53
N VAL A 327 5.04 9.92 -19.17
CA VAL A 327 4.55 11.29 -19.11
C VAL A 327 3.14 11.29 -18.55
N GLY A 328 2.99 11.72 -17.32
CA GLY A 328 1.70 11.76 -16.61
C GLY A 328 1.89 12.04 -15.13
N GLY A 329 0.80 12.40 -14.45
CA GLY A 329 0.80 12.52 -12.99
C GLY A 329 0.81 11.15 -12.34
N SER A 330 1.69 10.95 -11.39
CA SER A 330 1.72 9.75 -10.55
C SER A 330 2.25 10.09 -9.16
N ASN A 331 1.80 9.33 -8.17
CA ASN A 331 2.30 9.38 -6.80
C ASN A 331 2.38 7.96 -6.25
N ILE A 332 3.53 7.57 -5.76
CA ILE A 332 3.69 6.28 -5.07
C ILE A 332 2.79 6.24 -3.82
N ALA A 333 2.32 5.04 -3.46
CA ALA A 333 1.53 4.88 -2.26
C ALA A 333 2.04 3.77 -1.32
N GLU A 334 1.90 2.51 -1.68
CA GLU A 334 2.24 1.37 -0.81
C GLU A 334 3.50 0.68 -1.28
N ILE A 335 4.19 0.03 -0.34
CA ILE A 335 5.42 -0.73 -0.56
C ILE A 335 5.41 -2.00 0.28
N VAL A 336 5.66 -3.15 -0.34
CA VAL A 336 5.68 -4.46 0.33
C VAL A 336 6.84 -5.30 -0.20
N VAL A 337 7.57 -5.95 0.69
CA VAL A 337 8.55 -7.00 0.36
C VAL A 337 7.87 -8.36 0.53
N ASP A 338 8.05 -9.29 -0.41
CA ASP A 338 7.50 -10.63 -0.26
C ASP A 338 8.14 -11.38 0.93
N ASN A 339 7.44 -12.41 1.43
CA ASN A 339 7.90 -13.20 2.57
C ASN A 339 9.25 -13.90 2.33
N ALA A 340 9.61 -14.13 1.07
CA ALA A 340 10.87 -14.76 0.68
C ALA A 340 12.03 -13.75 0.59
N GLY A 341 11.76 -12.44 0.66
CA GLY A 341 12.75 -11.37 0.50
C GLY A 341 13.33 -11.30 -0.92
N LYS A 342 12.58 -11.75 -1.92
CA LYS A 342 13.06 -11.81 -3.32
C LYS A 342 12.54 -10.68 -4.18
N HIS A 343 11.37 -10.15 -3.86
CA HIS A 343 10.72 -9.11 -4.66
C HIS A 343 10.20 -7.99 -3.78
N LEU A 344 10.28 -6.78 -4.32
CA LEU A 344 9.69 -5.58 -3.78
C LEU A 344 8.58 -5.11 -4.72
N TYR A 345 7.43 -4.79 -4.17
CA TYR A 345 6.25 -4.31 -4.87
C TYR A 345 5.92 -2.89 -4.42
N VAL A 346 5.54 -2.01 -5.36
CA VAL A 346 5.25 -0.60 -5.06
C VAL A 346 4.08 -0.12 -5.91
N SER A 347 3.03 0.45 -5.30
CA SER A 347 1.88 0.94 -6.05
C SER A 347 2.03 2.39 -6.51
N ASN A 348 1.58 2.68 -7.74
CA ASN A 348 1.61 3.97 -8.40
C ASN A 348 0.19 4.48 -8.66
N ARG A 349 -0.24 5.54 -7.96
CA ARG A 349 -1.54 6.20 -8.17
C ARG A 349 -1.44 7.19 -9.32
N GLY A 350 -2.19 6.97 -10.38
CA GLY A 350 -2.15 7.75 -11.62
C GLY A 350 -1.57 6.96 -12.79
N PHE A 351 -0.45 6.25 -12.61
CA PHE A 351 -0.02 5.19 -13.52
C PHE A 351 -0.79 3.89 -13.28
N ASP A 352 -1.53 3.81 -12.15
CA ASP A 352 -2.48 2.76 -11.77
C ASP A 352 -1.92 1.34 -11.88
N SER A 353 -0.68 1.19 -11.43
CA SER A 353 0.10 -0.04 -11.52
C SER A 353 0.76 -0.42 -10.20
N VAL A 354 1.27 -1.63 -10.15
CA VAL A 354 2.30 -2.05 -9.20
C VAL A 354 3.62 -2.19 -9.96
N ALA A 355 4.65 -1.45 -9.53
CA ALA A 355 6.03 -1.68 -9.94
C ALA A 355 6.60 -2.84 -9.12
N ILE A 356 7.32 -3.75 -9.77
CA ILE A 356 7.92 -4.93 -9.17
C ILE A 356 9.43 -4.85 -9.42
N PHE A 357 10.22 -5.03 -8.37
CA PHE A 357 11.68 -5.07 -8.43
C PHE A 357 12.18 -6.41 -7.89
N ASP A 358 13.18 -6.99 -8.54
CA ASP A 358 13.92 -8.11 -7.95
C ASP A 358 14.86 -7.56 -6.88
N ILE A 359 14.93 -8.24 -5.74
CA ILE A 359 15.90 -7.97 -4.67
C ILE A 359 17.08 -8.91 -4.86
N HIS A 360 18.26 -8.36 -5.15
CA HIS A 360 19.46 -9.16 -5.34
C HIS A 360 19.95 -9.74 -4.00
N GLY A 361 19.92 -11.06 -3.88
CA GLY A 361 20.38 -11.77 -2.71
C GLY A 361 21.81 -11.39 -2.32
N GLY A 362 22.03 -11.16 -1.03
CA GLY A 362 23.32 -10.79 -0.45
C GLY A 362 23.71 -9.32 -0.51
N SER A 363 23.09 -8.51 -1.39
CA SER A 363 23.34 -7.06 -1.47
C SER A 363 22.14 -6.20 -1.12
N GLY A 364 20.92 -6.71 -1.29
CA GLY A 364 19.67 -5.96 -1.13
C GLY A 364 19.38 -4.97 -2.25
N ALA A 365 20.25 -4.86 -3.27
CA ALA A 365 20.05 -3.96 -4.39
C ALA A 365 18.83 -4.36 -5.22
N LEU A 366 18.11 -3.36 -5.73
CA LEU A 366 16.93 -3.52 -6.57
C LEU A 366 17.30 -3.50 -8.06
N GLY A 367 16.57 -4.26 -8.87
CA GLY A 367 16.74 -4.27 -10.32
C GLY A 367 15.60 -4.99 -11.04
N ASN A 368 15.74 -5.14 -12.38
CA ASN A 368 14.79 -5.85 -13.22
C ASN A 368 13.34 -5.39 -13.04
N GLU A 369 13.12 -4.08 -13.05
CA GLU A 369 11.83 -3.45 -12.83
C GLU A 369 10.79 -3.86 -13.87
N ARG A 370 9.60 -4.15 -13.40
CA ARG A 370 8.42 -4.57 -14.18
C ARG A 370 7.19 -3.84 -13.64
N TRP A 371 6.14 -3.79 -14.45
CA TRP A 371 4.88 -3.15 -14.05
C TRP A 371 3.70 -4.05 -14.38
N ALA A 372 2.72 -4.08 -13.47
CA ALA A 372 1.44 -4.74 -13.67
C ALA A 372 0.31 -3.75 -13.38
N TRP A 373 -0.69 -3.70 -14.25
CA TRP A 373 -1.89 -2.90 -14.02
C TRP A 373 -2.75 -3.51 -12.91
N THR A 374 -3.32 -2.66 -12.03
CA THR A 374 -4.07 -3.11 -10.85
C THR A 374 -5.55 -3.39 -11.09
N GLY A 375 -6.02 -3.32 -12.33
CA GLY A 375 -7.44 -3.55 -12.64
C GLY A 375 -8.38 -2.42 -12.19
N GLY A 376 -7.83 -1.25 -11.88
CA GLY A 376 -8.61 -0.09 -11.43
C GLY A 376 -7.77 1.17 -11.34
N GLN A 377 -8.31 2.19 -10.68
CA GLN A 377 -7.69 3.50 -10.56
C GLN A 377 -7.31 3.82 -9.11
N THR A 378 -6.16 4.49 -8.96
CA THR A 378 -5.65 4.95 -7.68
C THR A 378 -5.42 3.79 -6.69
N PRO A 379 -4.51 2.84 -6.98
CA PRO A 379 -4.15 1.77 -6.05
C PRO A 379 -3.40 2.36 -4.84
N ARG A 380 -4.17 2.88 -3.87
CA ARG A 380 -3.60 3.56 -2.69
C ARG A 380 -2.92 2.60 -1.73
N ASN A 381 -3.39 1.37 -1.70
CA ASN A 381 -2.82 0.30 -0.90
C ASN A 381 -2.98 -1.03 -1.63
N PHE A 382 -2.12 -1.95 -1.35
CA PHE A 382 -2.24 -3.36 -1.68
C PHE A 382 -1.56 -4.18 -0.60
N ASN A 383 -1.83 -5.46 -0.57
CA ASN A 383 -1.08 -6.39 0.27
C ASN A 383 -0.97 -7.74 -0.43
N LEU A 384 0.04 -8.51 -0.06
CA LEU A 384 0.18 -9.90 -0.46
C LEU A 384 -0.64 -10.75 0.50
N ASP A 385 -1.28 -11.78 -0.02
CA ASP A 385 -1.93 -12.78 0.82
C ASP A 385 -0.89 -13.57 1.63
N PRO A 386 -1.28 -14.28 2.69
CA PRO A 386 -0.32 -15.03 3.51
C PRO A 386 0.47 -16.11 2.78
N SER A 387 -0.04 -16.66 1.65
CA SER A 387 0.70 -17.62 0.81
C SER A 387 1.81 -16.92 0.00
N GLY A 388 1.61 -15.66 -0.36
CA GLY A 388 2.46 -14.91 -1.28
C GLY A 388 2.14 -15.17 -2.76
N ASP A 389 1.07 -15.90 -3.05
CA ASP A 389 0.66 -16.25 -4.41
C ASP A 389 -0.30 -15.22 -5.03
N PHE A 390 -0.86 -14.31 -4.21
CA PHE A 390 -1.83 -13.32 -4.64
C PHE A 390 -1.53 -11.93 -4.09
N LEU A 391 -1.76 -10.92 -4.93
CA LEU A 391 -1.74 -9.50 -4.58
C LEU A 391 -3.16 -8.95 -4.61
N TYR A 392 -3.59 -8.32 -3.52
CA TYR A 392 -4.91 -7.69 -3.39
C TYR A 392 -4.75 -6.18 -3.50
N ALA A 393 -5.16 -5.59 -4.62
CA ALA A 393 -5.04 -4.16 -4.89
C ALA A 393 -6.33 -3.41 -4.49
N ALA A 394 -6.19 -2.42 -3.61
CA ALA A 394 -7.27 -1.51 -3.21
C ALA A 394 -7.26 -0.28 -4.12
N ASN A 395 -8.12 -0.30 -5.14
CA ASN A 395 -8.24 0.75 -6.13
C ASN A 395 -9.27 1.80 -5.65
N GLN A 396 -8.79 2.82 -4.97
CA GLN A 396 -9.60 3.81 -4.26
C GLN A 396 -10.69 4.44 -5.15
N ASN A 397 -10.32 4.91 -6.34
CA ASN A 397 -11.25 5.65 -7.21
C ASN A 397 -12.14 4.74 -8.05
N SER A 398 -11.77 3.49 -8.24
CA SER A 398 -12.62 2.47 -8.89
C SER A 398 -13.58 1.77 -7.92
N ASN A 399 -13.45 1.99 -6.60
CA ASN A 399 -14.29 1.36 -5.59
C ASN A 399 -14.27 -0.17 -5.65
N ASN A 400 -13.10 -0.75 -5.91
CA ASN A 400 -12.94 -2.20 -6.00
C ASN A 400 -11.64 -2.69 -5.37
N ILE A 401 -11.67 -3.94 -4.92
CA ILE A 401 -10.50 -4.75 -4.61
C ILE A 401 -10.32 -5.71 -5.76
N VAL A 402 -9.12 -5.75 -6.32
CA VAL A 402 -8.74 -6.67 -7.41
C VAL A 402 -7.69 -7.64 -6.90
N ILE A 403 -7.90 -8.92 -7.19
CA ILE A 403 -6.96 -9.99 -6.86
C ILE A 403 -6.13 -10.30 -8.11
N LEU A 404 -4.83 -10.31 -7.96
CA LEU A 404 -3.86 -10.53 -9.02
C LEU A 404 -2.97 -11.71 -8.64
N ASP A 405 -2.79 -12.67 -9.54
CA ASP A 405 -1.91 -13.81 -9.33
C ASP A 405 -0.44 -13.37 -9.29
N ILE A 406 0.37 -13.99 -8.45
CA ILE A 406 1.82 -13.81 -8.41
C ILE A 406 2.49 -15.09 -8.88
N GLY A 407 3.23 -15.03 -9.96
CA GLY A 407 4.04 -16.14 -10.44
C GLY A 407 5.27 -16.38 -9.55
N GLY A 408 5.83 -17.58 -9.62
CA GLY A 408 7.03 -17.94 -8.85
C GLY A 408 8.28 -17.10 -9.14
N ASP A 409 8.26 -16.30 -10.20
CA ASP A 409 9.27 -15.31 -10.57
C ASP A 409 8.91 -13.88 -10.11
N GLY A 410 7.90 -13.73 -9.24
CA GLY A 410 7.42 -12.47 -8.71
C GLY A 410 6.60 -11.63 -9.69
N ARG A 411 6.33 -12.12 -10.91
CA ARG A 411 5.47 -11.40 -11.85
C ARG A 411 4.03 -11.40 -11.37
N VAL A 412 3.41 -10.24 -11.43
CA VAL A 412 1.99 -10.07 -11.16
C VAL A 412 1.22 -10.24 -12.45
N GLY A 413 0.27 -11.19 -12.47
CA GLY A 413 -0.62 -11.44 -13.59
C GLY A 413 -1.69 -10.35 -13.75
N GLY A 414 -2.37 -10.34 -14.90
CA GLY A 414 -3.56 -9.53 -15.09
C GLY A 414 -4.76 -10.07 -14.30
N PRO A 415 -5.74 -9.22 -13.95
CA PRO A 415 -6.93 -9.68 -13.25
C PRO A 415 -7.75 -10.61 -14.15
N GLU A 416 -8.10 -11.78 -13.62
CA GLU A 416 -9.09 -12.64 -14.23
C GLU A 416 -10.51 -12.05 -14.07
N PRO A 417 -11.47 -12.34 -14.96
CA PRO A 417 -12.76 -11.65 -15.01
C PRO A 417 -13.60 -11.66 -13.73
N ASN A 418 -13.34 -12.57 -12.80
CA ASN A 418 -14.14 -12.75 -11.57
C ASN A 418 -13.37 -12.48 -10.27
N GLN A 419 -12.12 -12.01 -10.36
CA GLN A 419 -11.26 -11.79 -9.18
C GLN A 419 -11.34 -10.36 -8.67
N PHE A 420 -12.53 -9.88 -8.35
CA PHE A 420 -12.71 -8.58 -7.72
C PHE A 420 -13.90 -8.53 -6.76
N ALA A 421 -13.84 -7.61 -5.78
CA ALA A 421 -14.93 -7.31 -4.87
C ALA A 421 -15.21 -5.81 -4.82
N ALA A 422 -16.49 -5.44 -4.67
CA ALA A 422 -16.87 -4.05 -4.48
C ALA A 422 -16.59 -3.60 -3.04
N ALA A 423 -15.83 -2.53 -2.90
CA ALA A 423 -15.63 -1.82 -1.65
C ALA A 423 -15.50 -0.32 -1.96
N GLY A 424 -16.33 0.51 -1.34
CA GLY A 424 -16.31 1.96 -1.59
C GLY A 424 -15.02 2.59 -1.05
N ASN A 425 -14.31 3.36 -1.87
CA ASN A 425 -13.07 4.05 -1.55
C ASN A 425 -12.07 3.21 -0.71
N PRO A 426 -11.70 1.99 -1.17
CA PRO A 426 -10.82 1.13 -0.39
C PRO A 426 -9.40 1.69 -0.38
N VAL A 427 -8.76 1.71 0.80
CA VAL A 427 -7.45 2.35 0.99
C VAL A 427 -6.49 1.58 1.90
N CYS A 428 -6.90 0.43 2.41
CA CYS A 428 -6.05 -0.47 3.19
C CYS A 428 -6.54 -1.91 3.05
N VAL A 429 -5.63 -2.86 2.86
CA VAL A 429 -5.87 -4.31 2.81
C VAL A 429 -5.09 -4.97 3.94
N LEU A 430 -5.77 -5.71 4.81
CA LEU A 430 -5.17 -6.37 5.96
C LEU A 430 -5.66 -7.81 6.09
N PHE A 431 -4.75 -8.79 6.08
CA PHE A 431 -5.05 -10.20 6.28
C PHE A 431 -4.92 -10.62 7.75
N LYS A 432 -5.80 -11.55 8.19
CA LYS A 432 -5.74 -12.14 9.52
C LYS A 432 -5.40 -13.62 9.46
#